data_3ab52e9217e5bb413db1b6e681731ecc
#
_entry.id   3ab52e9217e5bb413db1b6e681731ecc
#
_cell.length_a   1.000
_cell.length_b   1.000
_cell.length_c   1.000
_cell.angle_alpha   90.00
_cell.angle_beta   90.00
_cell.angle_gamma   90.00
#
_symmetry.space_group_name_H-M   'P 1'
#
loop_
_entity.id
_entity.type
_entity.pdbx_description
1 polymer ?
#
loop_
_entity_poly.entity_id
_entity_poly.type
_entity_poly.pdbx_seq_one_letter_code
_entity_poly.pdbx_strand_id
1 'polypeptide(L)'
;MAVEVRFRPGARTDLFDLYTYIAAQSGRERAGSYIERIEAACMRLTHFPERRTRRDDLGPGLRTVGFERRATIVFRVEKDAVDIVRILYGGRDLEMALRDT
;
A
#
# COMPACT_ATOMS: atom_id res chain seq x y z
N MET A 1 -20.24 -4.62 -1.04
CA MET A 1 -19.57 -3.87 0.01
C MET A 1 -18.30 -4.58 0.44
N ALA A 2 -17.16 -3.92 0.36
CA ALA A 2 -15.92 -4.52 0.81
C ALA A 2 -15.88 -4.51 2.33
N VAL A 3 -15.62 -5.65 2.93
CA VAL A 3 -15.64 -5.80 4.38
C VAL A 3 -14.30 -6.27 4.93
N GLU A 4 -13.36 -6.57 4.05
CA GLU A 4 -12.09 -7.14 4.42
C GLU A 4 -10.95 -6.46 3.67
N VAL A 5 -9.84 -6.26 4.37
CA VAL A 5 -8.60 -5.79 3.74
C VAL A 5 -7.59 -6.92 3.84
N ARG A 6 -7.06 -7.32 2.69
CA ARG A 6 -6.07 -8.40 2.63
C ARG A 6 -4.76 -7.84 2.11
N PHE A 7 -3.68 -8.19 2.79
CA PHE A 7 -2.34 -7.78 2.37
C PHE A 7 -1.70 -8.92 1.59
N ARG A 8 -1.43 -8.69 0.32
CA ARG A 8 -0.77 -9.68 -0.52
C ARG A 8 0.69 -9.84 -0.04
N PRO A 9 1.34 -10.96 -0.36
CA PRO A 9 2.71 -11.20 0.10
C PRO A 9 3.67 -10.06 -0.24
N GLY A 10 3.56 -9.49 -1.43
CA GLY A 10 4.41 -8.36 -1.82
C GLY A 10 4.22 -7.15 -0.93
N ALA A 11 2.97 -6.87 -0.53
CA ALA A 11 2.68 -5.76 0.36
C ALA A 11 3.22 -6.01 1.77
N ARG A 12 3.14 -7.24 2.23
CA ARG A 12 3.68 -7.60 3.56
C ARG A 12 5.19 -7.43 3.58
N THR A 13 5.86 -7.87 2.52
CA THR A 13 7.30 -7.69 2.39
C THR A 13 7.64 -6.20 2.34
N ASP A 14 6.86 -5.40 1.59
CA ASP A 14 7.07 -3.96 1.53
C ASP A 14 6.98 -3.31 2.90
N LEU A 15 6.00 -3.71 3.72
CA LEU A 15 5.84 -3.15 5.06
C LEU A 15 7.01 -3.53 5.97
N PHE A 16 7.47 -4.78 5.88
CA PHE A 16 8.61 -5.24 6.66
C PHE A 16 9.88 -4.46 6.27
N ASP A 17 10.12 -4.33 4.97
CA ASP A 17 11.29 -3.62 4.49
C ASP A 17 11.24 -2.14 4.87
N LEU A 18 10.06 -1.55 4.79
CA LEU A 18 9.85 -0.15 5.15
C LEU A 18 10.11 0.07 6.65
N TYR A 19 9.59 -0.84 7.49
CA TYR A 19 9.86 -0.78 8.91
C TYR A 19 11.37 -0.80 9.18
N THR A 20 12.06 -1.76 8.57
CA THR A 20 13.50 -1.92 8.75
C THR A 20 14.26 -0.66 8.32
N TYR A 21 13.86 -0.10 7.18
CA TYR A 21 14.49 1.10 6.66
C TYR A 21 14.30 2.28 7.62
N ILE A 22 13.08 2.53 8.05
CA ILE A 22 12.80 3.66 8.94
C ILE A 22 13.45 3.46 10.31
N ALA A 23 13.44 2.23 10.83
CA ALA A 23 14.05 1.93 12.11
C ALA A 23 15.55 2.23 12.08
N ALA A 24 16.22 1.91 10.98
CA ALA A 24 17.65 2.20 10.82
C ALA A 24 17.92 3.70 10.74
N GLN A 25 17.00 4.47 10.16
CA GLN A 25 17.16 5.92 9.99
C GLN A 25 16.73 6.71 11.21
N SER A 26 15.65 6.31 11.87
CA SER A 26 14.98 7.16 12.85
C SER A 26 14.55 6.43 14.12
N GLY A 27 14.86 5.15 14.25
CA GLY A 27 14.53 4.37 15.44
C GLY A 27 13.24 3.58 15.31
N ARG A 28 13.11 2.57 16.17
CA ARG A 28 11.98 1.63 16.13
C ARG A 28 10.64 2.28 16.42
N GLU A 29 10.64 3.27 17.32
CA GLU A 29 9.40 3.92 17.72
C GLU A 29 8.78 4.67 16.55
N ARG A 30 9.58 5.41 15.82
CA ARG A 30 9.09 6.11 14.64
C ARG A 30 8.69 5.15 13.53
N ALA A 31 9.45 4.08 13.36
CA ALA A 31 9.12 3.06 12.38
C ALA A 31 7.78 2.41 12.69
N GLY A 32 7.57 1.99 13.94
CA GLY A 32 6.30 1.39 14.35
C GLY A 32 5.13 2.32 14.16
N SER A 33 5.30 3.60 14.55
CA SER A 33 4.25 4.59 14.40
C SER A 33 3.88 4.80 12.93
N TYR A 34 4.89 4.86 12.05
CA TYR A 34 4.62 5.04 10.62
C TYR A 34 3.87 3.86 10.03
N ILE A 35 4.30 2.63 10.38
CA ILE A 35 3.64 1.42 9.89
C ILE A 35 2.19 1.36 10.37
N GLU A 36 1.93 1.70 11.64
CA GLU A 36 0.56 1.73 12.15
C GLU A 36 -0.31 2.71 11.37
N ARG A 37 0.23 3.87 11.04
CA ARG A 37 -0.53 4.88 10.30
C ARG A 37 -0.83 4.42 8.88
N ILE A 38 0.13 3.78 8.21
CA ILE A 38 -0.11 3.32 6.84
C ILE A 38 -1.07 2.13 6.82
N GLU A 39 -0.99 1.25 7.82
CA GLU A 39 -1.96 0.17 7.95
C GLU A 39 -3.37 0.71 8.18
N ALA A 40 -3.50 1.73 9.01
CA ALA A 40 -4.79 2.38 9.24
C ALA A 40 -5.33 3.00 7.94
N ALA A 41 -4.44 3.59 7.13
CA ALA A 41 -4.85 4.13 5.84
C ALA A 41 -5.36 3.03 4.93
N CYS A 42 -4.72 1.86 4.94
CA CYS A 42 -5.19 0.72 4.16
C CYS A 42 -6.56 0.25 4.63
N MET A 43 -6.79 0.20 5.93
CA MET A 43 -8.08 -0.22 6.47
C MET A 43 -9.20 0.74 6.08
N ARG A 44 -8.89 2.03 5.96
CA ARG A 44 -9.89 3.01 5.52
C ARG A 44 -10.30 2.86 4.06
N LEU A 45 -9.58 2.08 3.28
CA LEU A 45 -9.94 1.83 1.89
C LEU A 45 -11.21 0.98 1.74
N THR A 46 -11.74 0.45 2.83
CA THR A 46 -13.05 -0.20 2.80
C THR A 46 -14.18 0.83 2.60
N HIS A 47 -13.87 2.13 2.79
CA HIS A 47 -14.83 3.21 2.57
C HIS A 47 -14.60 3.85 1.20
N PHE A 48 -15.50 3.57 0.26
CA PHE A 48 -15.48 4.14 -1.08
C PHE A 48 -14.14 3.98 -1.81
N PRO A 49 -13.60 2.75 -1.87
CA PRO A 49 -12.28 2.54 -2.50
C PRO A 49 -12.28 2.89 -3.99
N GLU A 50 -13.43 2.87 -4.64
CA GLU A 50 -13.55 3.15 -6.06
C GLU A 50 -13.40 4.62 -6.41
N ARG A 51 -13.33 5.49 -5.41
CA ARG A 51 -13.05 6.91 -5.63
C ARG A 51 -11.57 7.17 -5.88
N ARG A 52 -10.71 6.19 -5.58
CA ARG A 52 -9.27 6.36 -5.75
C ARG A 52 -8.87 6.24 -7.22
N THR A 53 -7.72 6.81 -7.55
CA THR A 53 -7.25 6.87 -8.92
C THR A 53 -7.02 5.47 -9.50
N ARG A 54 -7.70 5.20 -10.61
CA ARG A 54 -7.55 3.93 -11.30
C ARG A 54 -6.32 3.99 -12.20
N ARG A 55 -5.51 2.95 -12.17
CA ARG A 55 -4.27 2.87 -12.92
C ARG A 55 -4.21 1.55 -13.68
N ASP A 56 -5.10 1.41 -14.67
CA ASP A 56 -5.12 0.20 -15.51
C ASP A 56 -3.84 0.03 -16.31
N ASP A 57 -3.12 1.12 -16.53
CA ASP A 57 -1.82 1.07 -17.19
C ASP A 57 -0.79 0.26 -16.39
N LEU A 58 -0.95 0.20 -15.08
CA LEU A 58 -0.05 -0.57 -14.21
C LEU A 58 -0.51 -2.02 -14.06
N GLY A 59 -1.78 -2.28 -14.28
CA GLY A 59 -2.37 -3.60 -14.19
C GLY A 59 -3.88 -3.49 -14.12
N PRO A 60 -4.61 -4.47 -14.67
CA PRO A 60 -6.08 -4.40 -14.71
C PRO A 60 -6.69 -4.22 -13.33
N GLY A 61 -7.49 -3.18 -13.20
CA GLY A 61 -8.22 -2.92 -11.96
C GLY A 61 -7.39 -2.35 -10.83
N LEU A 62 -6.11 -2.08 -11.05
CA LEU A 62 -5.28 -1.49 -10.00
C LEU A 62 -5.65 -0.04 -9.75
N ARG A 63 -5.60 0.34 -8.48
CA ARG A 63 -5.84 1.71 -8.03
C ARG A 63 -4.69 2.12 -7.12
N THR A 64 -4.47 3.42 -7.01
CA THR A 64 -3.40 3.95 -6.16
C THR A 64 -3.91 5.08 -5.29
N VAL A 65 -3.33 5.20 -4.12
CA VAL A 65 -3.57 6.34 -3.24
C VAL A 65 -2.24 6.69 -2.56
N GLY A 66 -1.96 8.00 -2.50
CA GLY A 66 -0.76 8.48 -1.82
C GLY A 66 -0.93 8.46 -0.31
N PHE A 67 0.17 8.29 0.40
CA PHE A 67 0.19 8.34 1.85
C PHE A 67 1.32 9.24 2.32
N GLU A 68 0.96 10.33 3.01
CA GLU A 68 1.89 11.30 3.60
C GLU A 68 3.01 11.75 2.63
N ARG A 69 2.67 11.82 1.34
CA ARG A 69 3.57 12.28 0.27
C ARG A 69 4.83 11.43 0.07
N ARG A 70 4.96 10.32 0.79
CA ARG A 70 6.16 9.48 0.71
C ARG A 70 5.90 8.08 0.23
N ALA A 71 4.68 7.60 0.38
CA ALA A 71 4.35 6.24 0.00
C ALA A 71 3.16 6.23 -0.93
N THR A 72 3.06 5.15 -1.71
CA THR A 72 1.91 4.89 -2.58
C THR A 72 1.38 3.52 -2.24
N ILE A 73 0.10 3.46 -1.91
CA ILE A 73 -0.58 2.20 -1.65
C ILE A 73 -1.22 1.76 -2.96
N VAL A 74 -0.83 0.59 -3.46
CA VAL A 74 -1.38 0.02 -4.69
C VAL A 74 -2.33 -1.09 -4.28
N PHE A 75 -3.57 -1.01 -4.73
CA PHE A 75 -4.60 -1.95 -4.30
C PHE A 75 -5.56 -2.29 -5.42
N ARG A 76 -6.34 -3.34 -5.21
CA ARG A 76 -7.39 -3.77 -6.14
C ARG A 76 -8.66 -4.03 -5.34
N VAL A 77 -9.79 -3.57 -5.87
CA VAL A 77 -11.09 -3.82 -5.25
C VAL A 77 -11.61 -5.14 -5.75
N GLU A 78 -11.84 -6.06 -4.84
CA GLU A 78 -12.42 -7.36 -5.14
C GLU A 78 -13.88 -7.38 -4.63
N LYS A 79 -14.59 -8.46 -4.89
CA LYS A 79 -16.00 -8.55 -4.55
C LYS A 79 -16.30 -8.24 -3.09
N ASP A 80 -15.57 -8.87 -2.19
CA ASP A 80 -15.80 -8.72 -0.75
C ASP A 80 -14.58 -8.21 0.00
N ALA A 81 -13.59 -7.70 -0.73
CA ALA A 81 -12.32 -7.34 -0.11
C ALA A 81 -11.60 -6.26 -0.90
N VAL A 82 -10.68 -5.62 -0.22
CA VAL A 82 -9.68 -4.77 -0.86
C VAL A 82 -8.35 -5.48 -0.70
N ASP A 83 -7.72 -5.81 -1.81
CA ASP A 83 -6.40 -6.45 -1.80
C ASP A 83 -5.32 -5.37 -1.89
N ILE A 84 -4.48 -5.29 -0.87
CA ILE A 84 -3.33 -4.41 -0.91
C ILE A 84 -2.23 -5.16 -1.64
N VAL A 85 -1.88 -4.70 -2.82
CA VAL A 85 -0.97 -5.40 -3.72
C VAL A 85 0.48 -5.04 -3.43
N ARG A 86 0.77 -3.75 -3.29
CA ARG A 86 2.11 -3.28 -2.97
C ARG A 86 2.03 -1.99 -2.15
N ILE A 87 3.07 -1.72 -1.41
CA ILE A 87 3.25 -0.45 -0.72
C ILE A 87 4.64 0.05 -1.10
N LEU A 88 4.68 1.13 -1.88
CA LEU A 88 5.93 1.62 -2.45
C LEU A 88 6.32 2.93 -1.80
N TYR A 89 7.57 3.03 -1.39
CA TYR A 89 8.07 4.16 -0.62
C TYR A 89 9.12 4.92 -1.41
N GLY A 90 9.10 6.24 -1.26
CA GLY A 90 10.04 7.11 -1.95
C GLY A 90 9.65 7.27 -3.41
N GLY A 91 10.59 7.63 -4.25
CA GLY A 91 10.36 7.89 -5.66
C GLY A 91 10.47 6.65 -6.54
N ARG A 92 10.05 5.50 -6.05
CA ARG A 92 10.14 4.26 -6.84
C ARG A 92 9.28 4.32 -8.08
N ASP A 93 9.80 3.76 -9.16
CA ASP A 93 9.07 3.60 -10.39
C ASP A 93 8.00 2.51 -10.18
N LEU A 94 6.73 2.93 -10.21
CA LEU A 94 5.61 2.00 -9.99
C LEU A 94 5.58 0.88 -11.01
N GLU A 95 5.87 1.22 -12.26
CA GLU A 95 5.84 0.25 -13.34
C GLU A 95 6.87 -0.85 -13.12
N MET A 96 8.09 -0.47 -12.81
CA MET A 96 9.17 -1.42 -12.54
C MET A 96 8.86 -2.29 -11.32
N ALA A 97 8.37 -1.67 -10.26
CA ALA A 97 8.08 -2.38 -9.02
C ALA A 97 6.96 -3.41 -9.22
N LEU A 98 5.97 -3.08 -10.03
CA LEU A 98 4.83 -3.97 -10.25
C LEU A 98 5.12 -5.11 -11.22
N ARG A 99 6.17 -4.99 -12.03
CA ARG A 99 6.58 -6.08 -12.93
C ARG A 99 7.05 -7.32 -12.18
N ASP A 100 7.57 -7.12 -10.98
CA ASP A 100 8.09 -8.21 -10.15
C ASP A 100 7.04 -8.85 -9.25
N THR A 101 5.79 -8.50 -9.47
CA THR A 101 4.69 -8.95 -8.60
C THR A 101 3.95 -10.14 -9.19
#